data_23d471e3374f66e4078675567d06fcb1
#
_entry.id   23d471e3374f66e4078675567d06fcb1
#
_cell.length_a   1.000
_cell.length_b   1.000
_cell.length_c   1.000
_cell.angle_alpha   90.00
_cell.angle_beta   90.00
_cell.angle_gamma   90.00
#
_symmetry.space_group_name_H-M   'P 1'
#
loop_
_entity.id
_entity.type
_entity.pdbx_description
1 polymer ?
#
loop_
_entity_poly.entity_id
_entity_poly.type
_entity_poly.pdbx_seq_one_letter_code
_entity_poly.pdbx_strand_id
1 'polypeptide(L)'
;MAGSLTHLDSEGRARMIDVGAKAETRREALARGRMVTTAEVVRLLVADGLPKADALATARIAGIAGAKRTSDLVPLCHPLPIDAVTVDLRPEGDAVVIEARVSTTGRTGVEMEALTAVTIAGLTLHDMIKAVDPGATLTDVQLIEKTGGKHGHWTRERLQADAPAPARKPCLRLRITAAMPAAAPP
;
A
#
# COMPACT_ATOMS: atom_id res chain seq x y z
N MET A 1 -0.51 9.85 26.46
CA MET A 1 -1.90 9.40 26.66
C MET A 1 -2.17 8.34 25.62
N ALA A 2 -2.43 7.09 26.04
CA ALA A 2 -2.81 6.01 25.12
C ALA A 2 -4.14 6.39 24.46
N GLY A 3 -4.13 6.58 23.13
CA GLY A 3 -5.33 6.86 22.37
C GLY A 3 -6.34 5.71 22.55
N SER A 4 -7.59 6.01 22.82
CA SER A 4 -8.67 5.03 22.89
C SER A 4 -8.72 4.24 21.58
N LEU A 5 -8.65 2.92 21.65
CA LEU A 5 -8.78 2.02 20.50
C LEU A 5 -10.23 2.04 20.00
N THR A 6 -10.50 2.93 19.05
CA THR A 6 -11.86 3.24 18.56
C THR A 6 -12.48 2.12 17.70
N HIS A 7 -11.68 1.16 17.24
CA HIS A 7 -12.12 0.02 16.42
C HIS A 7 -12.47 -1.24 17.24
N LEU A 8 -12.63 -1.11 18.57
CA LEU A 8 -13.07 -2.21 19.43
C LEU A 8 -14.44 -1.89 20.02
N ASP A 9 -15.28 -2.93 20.19
CA ASP A 9 -16.51 -2.87 20.97
C ASP A 9 -16.21 -3.06 22.48
N SER A 10 -17.25 -3.06 23.30
CA SER A 10 -17.12 -3.26 24.75
C SER A 10 -16.60 -4.64 25.16
N GLU A 11 -16.62 -5.61 24.25
CA GLU A 11 -16.11 -6.98 24.44
C GLU A 11 -14.70 -7.16 23.81
N GLY A 12 -14.07 -6.10 23.31
CA GLY A 12 -12.75 -6.12 22.68
C GLY A 12 -12.74 -6.69 21.25
N ARG A 13 -13.89 -6.83 20.60
CA ARG A 13 -13.99 -7.33 19.21
C ARG A 13 -13.84 -6.17 18.22
N ALA A 14 -13.23 -6.47 17.08
CA ALA A 14 -13.07 -5.49 16.00
C ALA A 14 -14.43 -5.06 15.43
N ARG A 15 -14.62 -3.75 15.25
CA ARG A 15 -15.82 -3.17 14.62
C ARG A 15 -15.47 -2.01 13.71
N MET A 16 -16.27 -1.79 12.69
CA MET A 16 -16.23 -0.59 11.88
C MET A 16 -16.78 0.60 12.70
N ILE A 17 -16.07 1.74 12.68
CA ILE A 17 -16.45 2.94 13.44
C ILE A 17 -17.68 3.59 12.80
N ASP A 18 -18.65 4.00 13.59
CA ASP A 18 -19.72 4.87 13.13
C ASP A 18 -19.18 6.29 12.86
N VAL A 19 -19.36 6.75 11.63
CA VAL A 19 -18.98 8.10 11.18
C VAL A 19 -20.19 8.95 10.85
N GLY A 20 -21.43 8.48 11.09
CA GLY A 20 -22.67 9.14 10.71
C GLY A 20 -22.82 10.55 11.25
N ALA A 21 -22.36 10.79 12.48
CA ALA A 21 -22.43 12.11 13.14
C ALA A 21 -21.30 13.09 12.74
N LYS A 22 -20.30 12.66 11.94
CA LYS A 22 -19.19 13.52 11.55
C LYS A 22 -19.58 14.40 10.36
N ALA A 23 -19.13 15.66 10.38
CA ALA A 23 -19.26 16.55 9.24
C ALA A 23 -18.45 16.04 8.03
N GLU A 24 -18.97 16.22 6.85
CA GLU A 24 -18.24 16.02 5.61
C GLU A 24 -17.25 17.16 5.42
N THR A 25 -16.00 16.82 5.16
CA THR A 25 -14.91 17.78 4.90
C THR A 25 -14.04 17.27 3.78
N ARG A 26 -13.36 18.19 3.07
CA ARG A 26 -12.35 17.79 2.09
C ARG A 26 -11.19 17.07 2.81
N ARG A 27 -10.78 15.97 2.23
CA ARG A 27 -9.70 15.13 2.74
C ARG A 27 -8.77 14.73 1.61
N GLU A 28 -7.49 14.68 1.92
CA GLU A 28 -6.48 14.26 0.97
C GLU A 28 -5.42 13.43 1.68
N ALA A 29 -4.87 12.44 0.99
CA ALA A 29 -3.76 11.63 1.47
C ALA A 29 -2.76 11.39 0.34
N LEU A 30 -1.47 11.40 0.69
CA LEU A 30 -0.35 11.01 -0.16
C LEU A 30 0.33 9.80 0.47
N ALA A 31 0.44 8.72 -0.28
CA ALA A 31 1.24 7.55 0.05
C ALA A 31 2.39 7.38 -0.93
N ARG A 32 3.45 6.69 -0.50
CA ARG A 32 4.62 6.35 -1.31
C ARG A 32 5.05 4.93 -1.04
N GLY A 33 5.66 4.29 -2.05
CA GLY A 33 6.35 3.02 -1.94
C GLY A 33 7.49 2.95 -2.95
N ARG A 34 8.31 1.90 -2.86
CA ARG A 34 9.41 1.65 -3.80
C ARG A 34 9.37 0.21 -4.28
N MET A 35 9.50 0.01 -5.59
CA MET A 35 9.82 -1.28 -6.18
C MET A 35 11.33 -1.32 -6.40
N VAL A 36 12.05 -1.98 -5.52
CA VAL A 36 13.50 -2.21 -5.67
C VAL A 36 13.69 -3.36 -6.67
N THR A 37 14.54 -3.13 -7.66
CA THR A 37 14.77 -4.05 -8.78
C THR A 37 16.20 -3.89 -9.30
N THR A 38 16.48 -4.25 -10.52
CA THR A 38 17.80 -4.09 -11.14
C THR A 38 17.86 -2.87 -12.06
N ALA A 39 19.06 -2.33 -12.24
CA ALA A 39 19.29 -1.24 -13.22
C ALA A 39 18.90 -1.66 -14.65
N GLU A 40 18.96 -2.96 -14.96
CA GLU A 40 18.49 -3.49 -16.25
C GLU A 40 16.98 -3.31 -16.42
N VAL A 41 16.19 -3.70 -15.41
CA VAL A 41 14.72 -3.50 -15.43
C VAL A 41 14.38 -2.03 -15.58
N VAL A 42 15.06 -1.14 -14.82
CA VAL A 42 14.83 0.30 -14.91
C VAL A 42 15.11 0.82 -16.32
N ARG A 43 16.21 0.39 -16.95
CA ARG A 43 16.55 0.76 -18.32
C ARG A 43 15.51 0.27 -19.32
N LEU A 44 15.01 -0.97 -19.16
CA LEU A 44 13.96 -1.53 -20.01
C LEU A 44 12.63 -0.79 -19.84
N LEU A 45 12.26 -0.39 -18.61
CA LEU A 45 11.07 0.43 -18.34
C LEU A 45 11.12 1.79 -19.05
N VAL A 46 12.29 2.46 -19.02
CA VAL A 46 12.49 3.75 -19.68
C VAL A 46 12.46 3.62 -21.20
N ALA A 47 12.98 2.52 -21.75
CA ALA A 47 13.03 2.25 -23.17
C ALA A 47 11.79 1.57 -23.73
N ASP A 48 10.77 1.31 -22.91
CA ASP A 48 9.58 0.48 -23.24
C ASP A 48 9.94 -0.90 -23.85
N GLY A 49 11.07 -1.44 -23.38
CA GLY A 49 11.66 -2.68 -23.88
C GLY A 49 11.33 -3.94 -23.08
N LEU A 50 10.36 -3.89 -22.15
CA LEU A 50 9.95 -5.07 -21.41
C LEU A 50 9.15 -6.04 -22.29
N PRO A 51 9.22 -7.37 -22.01
CA PRO A 51 8.41 -8.38 -22.70
C PRO A 51 6.89 -8.11 -22.60
N LYS A 52 6.46 -7.51 -21.51
CA LYS A 52 5.11 -6.95 -21.33
C LYS A 52 5.21 -5.44 -21.49
N ALA A 53 4.75 -4.91 -22.60
CA ALA A 53 4.73 -3.47 -22.89
C ALA A 53 3.81 -2.70 -21.92
N ASP A 54 3.93 -1.37 -21.90
CA ASP A 54 3.08 -0.47 -21.08
C ASP A 54 3.09 -0.77 -19.58
N ALA A 55 4.19 -1.27 -19.02
CA ALA A 55 4.26 -1.69 -17.63
C ALA A 55 3.89 -0.56 -16.65
N LEU A 56 4.42 0.66 -16.86
CA LEU A 56 4.14 1.80 -15.99
C LEU A 56 2.68 2.27 -16.12
N ALA A 57 2.12 2.30 -17.32
CA ALA A 57 0.73 2.69 -17.54
C ALA A 57 -0.23 1.65 -16.94
N THR A 58 0.05 0.36 -17.13
CA THR A 58 -0.73 -0.74 -16.56
C THR A 58 -0.73 -0.67 -15.03
N ALA A 59 0.43 -0.47 -14.41
CA ALA A 59 0.55 -0.33 -12.95
C ALA A 59 -0.20 0.91 -12.43
N ARG A 60 -0.14 2.04 -13.14
CA ARG A 60 -0.89 3.26 -12.81
C ARG A 60 -2.40 3.01 -12.79
N ILE A 61 -2.93 2.41 -13.86
CA ILE A 61 -4.36 2.11 -13.97
C ILE A 61 -4.79 1.14 -12.87
N ALA A 62 -3.99 0.11 -12.58
CA ALA A 62 -4.25 -0.83 -11.52
C ALA A 62 -4.28 -0.16 -10.14
N GLY A 63 -3.35 0.76 -9.86
CA GLY A 63 -3.34 1.54 -8.62
C GLY A 63 -4.60 2.39 -8.45
N ILE A 64 -5.03 3.08 -9.51
CA ILE A 64 -6.29 3.86 -9.51
C ILE A 64 -7.49 2.93 -9.24
N ALA A 65 -7.54 1.77 -9.88
CA ALA A 65 -8.59 0.79 -9.66
C ALA A 65 -8.57 0.23 -8.23
N GLY A 66 -7.37 0.00 -7.69
CA GLY A 66 -7.15 -0.45 -6.30
C GLY A 66 -7.69 0.54 -5.28
N ALA A 67 -7.40 1.84 -5.42
CA ALA A 67 -7.94 2.88 -4.55
C ALA A 67 -9.48 2.82 -4.46
N LYS A 68 -10.15 2.64 -5.59
CA LYS A 68 -11.62 2.57 -5.68
C LYS A 68 -12.23 1.31 -5.03
N ARG A 69 -11.41 0.30 -4.75
CA ARG A 69 -11.80 -1.00 -4.19
C ARG A 69 -11.27 -1.21 -2.77
N THR A 70 -10.80 -0.17 -2.10
CA THR A 70 -10.20 -0.29 -0.77
C THR A 70 -11.14 -0.95 0.23
N SER A 71 -12.41 -0.60 0.24
CA SER A 71 -13.40 -1.21 1.15
C SER A 71 -13.66 -2.70 0.88
N ASP A 72 -13.41 -3.18 -0.34
CA ASP A 72 -13.51 -4.60 -0.68
C ASP A 72 -12.28 -5.39 -0.17
N LEU A 73 -11.14 -4.72 -0.01
CA LEU A 73 -9.85 -5.32 0.35
C LEU A 73 -9.54 -5.20 1.84
N VAL A 74 -10.01 -4.13 2.49
CA VAL A 74 -9.73 -3.82 3.90
C VAL A 74 -11.04 -3.82 4.68
N PRO A 75 -11.34 -4.87 5.46
CA PRO A 75 -12.68 -5.18 5.97
C PRO A 75 -13.37 -4.10 6.80
N LEU A 76 -12.60 -3.25 7.49
CA LEU A 76 -13.15 -2.18 8.35
C LEU A 76 -13.10 -0.79 7.71
N CYS A 77 -12.73 -0.69 6.43
CA CYS A 77 -12.78 0.56 5.69
C CYS A 77 -14.20 0.86 5.19
N HIS A 78 -14.60 2.12 5.29
CA HIS A 78 -15.86 2.58 4.72
C HIS A 78 -15.76 2.68 3.19
N PRO A 79 -16.81 2.35 2.43
CA PRO A 79 -16.87 2.71 1.03
C PRO A 79 -16.97 4.23 0.90
N LEU A 80 -16.03 4.83 0.17
CA LEU A 80 -15.95 6.29 0.03
C LEU A 80 -16.14 6.71 -1.44
N PRO A 81 -16.90 7.78 -1.69
CA PRO A 81 -16.89 8.43 -3.00
C PRO A 81 -15.56 9.16 -3.19
N ILE A 82 -14.69 8.63 -4.02
CA ILE A 82 -13.39 9.24 -4.31
C ILE A 82 -13.57 10.33 -5.37
N ASP A 83 -13.11 11.56 -5.07
CA ASP A 83 -13.16 12.68 -6.01
C ASP A 83 -12.03 12.60 -7.05
N ALA A 84 -10.80 12.27 -6.60
CA ALA A 84 -9.64 12.14 -7.49
C ALA A 84 -8.62 11.15 -6.97
N VAL A 85 -7.95 10.47 -7.91
CA VAL A 85 -6.79 9.60 -7.67
C VAL A 85 -5.74 9.93 -8.72
N THR A 86 -4.50 10.20 -8.28
CA THR A 86 -3.32 10.20 -9.13
C THR A 86 -2.34 9.14 -8.66
N VAL A 87 -1.72 8.44 -9.61
CA VAL A 87 -0.67 7.46 -9.33
C VAL A 87 0.48 7.73 -10.27
N ASP A 88 1.64 8.05 -9.70
CA ASP A 88 2.86 8.32 -10.45
C ASP A 88 3.90 7.23 -10.16
N LEU A 89 4.53 6.75 -11.23
CA LEU A 89 5.62 5.79 -11.15
C LEU A 89 6.84 6.42 -11.83
N ARG A 90 7.92 6.59 -11.06
CA ARG A 90 9.17 7.20 -11.54
C ARG A 90 10.32 6.22 -11.37
N PRO A 91 10.93 5.75 -12.48
CA PRO A 91 12.19 5.00 -12.43
C PRO A 91 13.32 5.86 -11.86
N GLU A 92 14.02 5.37 -10.83
CA GLU A 92 15.12 6.07 -10.14
C GLU A 92 16.20 5.07 -9.72
N GLY A 93 17.40 5.15 -10.32
CA GLY A 93 18.53 4.27 -9.98
C GLY A 93 18.21 2.79 -10.24
N ASP A 94 18.10 2.00 -9.16
CA ASP A 94 17.75 0.58 -9.15
C ASP A 94 16.33 0.33 -8.62
N ALA A 95 15.47 1.32 -8.69
CA ALA A 95 14.11 1.24 -8.17
C ALA A 95 13.12 2.02 -9.04
N VAL A 96 11.83 1.76 -8.80
CA VAL A 96 10.73 2.63 -9.24
C VAL A 96 10.03 3.18 -8.01
N VAL A 97 10.02 4.49 -7.88
CA VAL A 97 9.24 5.20 -6.84
C VAL A 97 7.79 5.27 -7.30
N ILE A 98 6.89 4.88 -6.41
CA ILE A 98 5.44 4.87 -6.63
C ILE A 98 4.82 5.85 -5.64
N GLU A 99 4.11 6.85 -6.14
CA GLU A 99 3.35 7.80 -5.33
C GLU A 99 1.88 7.77 -5.72
N ALA A 100 1.01 7.82 -4.72
CA ALA A 100 -0.42 7.93 -4.93
C ALA A 100 -1.01 9.05 -4.06
N ARG A 101 -1.77 9.94 -4.70
CA ARG A 101 -2.55 10.98 -4.03
C ARG A 101 -4.02 10.70 -4.27
N VAL A 102 -4.79 10.71 -3.18
CA VAL A 102 -6.24 10.47 -3.22
C VAL A 102 -6.94 11.60 -2.48
N SER A 103 -8.06 12.07 -3.03
CA SER A 103 -8.91 13.06 -2.37
C SER A 103 -10.37 12.66 -2.40
N THR A 104 -11.10 13.08 -1.37
CA THR A 104 -12.56 12.95 -1.22
C THR A 104 -13.13 14.09 -0.40
N THR A 105 -14.43 14.33 -0.57
CA THR A 105 -15.24 15.07 0.37
C THR A 105 -16.09 14.07 1.16
N GLY A 106 -15.75 13.87 2.44
CA GLY A 106 -16.34 12.77 3.21
C GLY A 106 -16.11 12.87 4.72
N ARG A 107 -16.66 11.89 5.43
CA ARG A 107 -16.68 11.82 6.91
C ARG A 107 -15.46 11.15 7.51
N THR A 108 -14.67 10.44 6.70
CA THR A 108 -13.42 9.77 7.09
C THR A 108 -12.29 10.07 6.12
N GLY A 109 -11.05 9.77 6.47
CA GLY A 109 -9.87 10.02 5.64
C GLY A 109 -9.72 8.99 4.52
N VAL A 110 -8.82 9.28 3.59
CA VAL A 110 -8.50 8.45 2.40
C VAL A 110 -7.09 7.89 2.45
N GLU A 111 -6.55 7.73 3.66
CA GLU A 111 -5.20 7.21 3.88
C GLU A 111 -5.07 5.78 3.36
N MET A 112 -6.09 4.95 3.59
CA MET A 112 -6.08 3.55 3.14
C MET A 112 -6.23 3.44 1.63
N GLU A 113 -7.02 4.30 1.00
CA GLU A 113 -7.16 4.39 -0.45
C GLU A 113 -5.82 4.73 -1.11
N ALA A 114 -5.06 5.67 -0.55
CA ALA A 114 -3.74 6.04 -1.06
C ALA A 114 -2.72 4.88 -0.88
N LEU A 115 -2.71 4.23 0.29
CA LEU A 115 -1.84 3.06 0.55
C LEU A 115 -2.19 1.87 -0.35
N THR A 116 -3.49 1.60 -0.56
CA THR A 116 -3.97 0.54 -1.45
C THR A 116 -3.55 0.84 -2.90
N ALA A 117 -3.67 2.09 -3.35
CA ALA A 117 -3.22 2.50 -4.69
C ALA A 117 -1.74 2.17 -4.92
N VAL A 118 -0.86 2.55 -3.98
CA VAL A 118 0.58 2.25 -4.05
C VAL A 118 0.84 0.75 -4.07
N THR A 119 0.16 0.01 -3.19
CA THR A 119 0.36 -1.44 -3.06
C THR A 119 -0.06 -2.20 -4.32
N ILE A 120 -1.24 -1.87 -4.88
CA ILE A 120 -1.75 -2.52 -6.09
C ILE A 120 -0.94 -2.12 -7.32
N ALA A 121 -0.50 -0.84 -7.42
CA ALA A 121 0.42 -0.42 -8.48
C ALA A 121 1.74 -1.19 -8.39
N GLY A 122 2.32 -1.33 -7.20
CA GLY A 122 3.55 -2.08 -6.97
C GLY A 122 3.41 -3.56 -7.29
N LEU A 123 2.33 -4.21 -6.85
CA LEU A 123 2.05 -5.62 -7.16
C LEU A 123 1.91 -5.85 -8.68
N THR A 124 1.22 -4.93 -9.36
CA THR A 124 1.08 -4.99 -10.81
C THR A 124 2.41 -4.77 -11.52
N LEU A 125 3.21 -3.80 -11.07
CA LEU A 125 4.54 -3.58 -11.63
C LEU A 125 5.43 -4.82 -11.45
N HIS A 126 5.38 -5.47 -10.26
CA HIS A 126 6.10 -6.73 -10.04
C HIS A 126 5.69 -7.80 -11.06
N ASP A 127 4.38 -7.98 -11.32
CA ASP A 127 3.92 -8.94 -12.34
C ASP A 127 4.46 -8.62 -13.75
N MET A 128 4.61 -7.34 -14.07
CA MET A 128 5.10 -6.90 -15.38
C MET A 128 6.61 -7.13 -15.54
N ILE A 129 7.40 -7.03 -14.46
CA ILE A 129 8.87 -7.11 -14.51
C ILE A 129 9.43 -8.47 -14.08
N LYS A 130 8.64 -9.33 -13.42
CA LYS A 130 9.12 -10.60 -12.82
C LYS A 130 9.78 -11.57 -13.80
N ALA A 131 9.51 -11.45 -15.10
CA ALA A 131 10.18 -12.27 -16.13
C ALA A 131 11.68 -11.90 -16.29
N VAL A 132 12.04 -10.64 -15.94
CA VAL A 132 13.44 -10.15 -15.99
C VAL A 132 14.05 -10.19 -14.58
N ASP A 133 13.31 -9.77 -13.57
CA ASP A 133 13.74 -9.77 -12.17
C ASP A 133 12.65 -10.35 -11.24
N PRO A 134 12.64 -11.66 -11.02
CA PRO A 134 11.73 -12.29 -10.08
C PRO A 134 12.02 -11.93 -8.60
N GLY A 135 13.19 -11.37 -8.32
CA GLY A 135 13.64 -10.94 -6.98
C GLY A 135 13.23 -9.51 -6.63
N ALA A 136 12.58 -8.77 -7.53
CA ALA A 136 12.11 -7.43 -7.26
C ALA A 136 11.24 -7.36 -6.00
N THR A 137 11.39 -6.30 -5.20
CA THR A 137 10.75 -6.20 -3.89
C THR A 137 10.01 -4.88 -3.75
N LEU A 138 8.70 -4.95 -3.46
CA LEU A 138 7.94 -3.78 -3.04
C LEU A 138 8.25 -3.49 -1.56
N THR A 139 8.74 -2.28 -1.27
CA THR A 139 9.16 -1.86 0.06
C THR A 139 8.72 -0.44 0.37
N ASP A 140 8.88 -0.02 1.63
CA ASP A 140 8.65 1.35 2.10
C ASP A 140 7.26 1.91 1.75
N VAL A 141 6.24 1.05 1.73
CA VAL A 141 4.86 1.49 1.53
C VAL A 141 4.38 2.21 2.79
N GLN A 142 4.19 3.52 2.68
CA GLN A 142 3.92 4.38 3.84
C GLN A 142 3.08 5.60 3.47
N LEU A 143 2.31 6.06 4.44
CA LEU A 143 1.64 7.36 4.36
C LEU A 143 2.68 8.46 4.53
N ILE A 144 2.67 9.44 3.63
CA ILE A 144 3.60 10.59 3.65
C ILE A 144 2.92 11.83 4.23
N GLU A 145 1.68 12.07 3.81
CA GLU A 145 0.94 13.28 4.16
C GLU A 145 -0.55 13.00 4.19
N LYS A 146 -1.26 13.69 5.05
CA LYS A 146 -2.72 13.76 4.98
C LYS A 146 -3.23 15.11 5.43
N THR A 147 -4.36 15.54 4.89
CA THR A 147 -5.04 16.77 5.27
C THR A 147 -6.52 16.53 5.54
N GLY A 148 -7.09 17.41 6.37
CA GLY A 148 -8.50 17.41 6.73
C GLY A 148 -8.84 16.56 7.96
N GLY A 149 -10.10 16.62 8.37
CA GLY A 149 -10.63 15.92 9.53
C GLY A 149 -10.18 16.51 10.89
N LYS A 150 -10.43 15.76 11.97
CA LYS A 150 -10.23 16.22 13.36
C LYS A 150 -8.77 16.64 13.67
N HIS A 151 -7.79 16.05 13.02
CA HIS A 151 -6.37 16.27 13.29
C HIS A 151 -5.69 17.20 12.27
N GLY A 152 -6.45 17.79 11.33
CA GLY A 152 -5.94 18.75 10.37
C GLY A 152 -4.88 18.16 9.44
N HIS A 153 -3.73 18.85 9.34
CA HIS A 153 -2.62 18.47 8.50
C HIS A 153 -1.60 17.63 9.29
N TRP A 154 -1.20 16.51 8.71
CA TRP A 154 -0.15 15.65 9.24
C TRP A 154 0.82 15.27 8.11
N THR A 155 2.11 15.35 8.39
CA THR A 155 3.18 14.88 7.52
C THR A 155 4.06 13.90 8.27
N ARG A 156 4.56 12.90 7.56
CA ARG A 156 5.61 12.03 8.08
C ARG A 156 6.90 12.83 8.17
N GLU A 157 7.45 12.98 9.38
CA GLU A 157 8.80 13.48 9.52
C GLU A 157 9.75 12.58 8.72
N ARG A 158 10.64 13.16 7.92
CA ARG A 158 11.67 12.39 7.23
C ARG A 158 12.52 11.74 8.32
N LEU A 159 12.35 10.45 8.52
CA LEU A 159 13.40 9.65 9.14
C LEU A 159 14.61 9.88 8.25
N GLN A 160 15.69 10.41 8.85
CA GLN A 160 16.92 10.80 8.17
C GLN A 160 17.31 9.74 7.13
N ALA A 161 17.59 10.18 5.93
CA ALA A 161 17.88 9.35 4.76
C ALA A 161 19.19 8.53 4.86
N ASP A 162 19.81 8.45 6.06
CA ASP A 162 21.12 7.88 6.33
C ASP A 162 21.16 6.80 7.42
N ALA A 163 20.04 6.21 7.80
CA ALA A 163 20.11 5.01 8.62
C ALA A 163 20.49 3.82 7.73
N PRO A 164 21.64 3.14 7.95
CA PRO A 164 21.96 1.92 7.23
C PRO A 164 20.82 0.91 7.43
N ALA A 165 20.44 0.22 6.35
CA ALA A 165 19.37 -0.78 6.37
C ALA A 165 19.59 -1.70 7.57
N PRO A 166 18.58 -1.96 8.43
CA PRO A 166 18.76 -2.87 9.55
C PRO A 166 19.17 -4.22 9.00
N ALA A 167 20.25 -4.77 9.57
CA ALA A 167 20.79 -6.09 9.21
C ALA A 167 19.61 -7.08 9.16
N ARG A 168 19.46 -7.78 8.04
CA ARG A 168 18.41 -8.79 7.85
C ARG A 168 18.50 -9.80 8.98
N LYS A 169 17.54 -9.75 9.91
CA LYS A 169 17.39 -10.84 10.88
C LYS A 169 17.06 -12.11 10.09
N PRO A 170 17.71 -13.25 10.38
CA PRO A 170 17.40 -14.49 9.68
C PRO A 170 15.92 -14.79 9.86
N CYS A 171 15.24 -15.09 8.76
CA CYS A 171 13.83 -15.45 8.72
C CYS A 171 13.62 -16.64 9.65
N LEU A 172 12.86 -16.45 10.71
CA LEU A 172 12.47 -17.52 11.62
C LEU A 172 11.57 -18.48 10.81
N ARG A 173 12.13 -19.60 10.37
CA ARG A 173 11.34 -20.67 9.72
C ARG A 173 10.34 -21.20 10.74
N LEU A 174 9.11 -20.77 10.64
CA LEU A 174 8.01 -21.40 11.35
C LEU A 174 7.88 -22.83 10.82
N ARG A 175 8.37 -23.81 11.58
CA ARG A 175 8.11 -25.23 11.28
C ARG A 175 6.67 -25.50 11.68
N ILE A 176 5.77 -25.54 10.70
CA ILE A 176 4.44 -26.12 10.88
C ILE A 176 4.65 -27.63 10.88
N THR A 177 4.77 -28.24 12.06
CA THR A 177 4.68 -29.69 12.20
C THR A 177 3.21 -30.08 12.06
N ALA A 178 2.79 -30.47 10.86
CA ALA A 178 1.52 -31.16 10.68
C ALA A 178 1.65 -32.54 11.36
N ALA A 179 1.00 -32.71 12.49
CA ALA A 179 0.79 -34.03 13.06
C ALA A 179 -0.20 -34.79 12.15
N MET A 180 0.29 -35.78 11.42
CA MET A 180 -0.57 -36.72 10.71
C MET A 180 -1.28 -37.62 11.74
N PRO A 181 -2.59 -37.83 11.65
CA PRO A 181 -3.26 -38.83 12.50
C PRO A 181 -2.76 -40.23 12.15
N ALA A 182 -2.44 -41.01 13.16
CA ALA A 182 -2.04 -42.42 13.04
C ALA A 182 -3.17 -43.22 12.35
N ALA A 183 -2.81 -44.00 11.34
CA ALA A 183 -3.72 -44.98 10.73
C ALA A 183 -4.11 -46.05 11.75
N ALA A 184 -5.40 -46.35 11.84
CA ALA A 184 -5.89 -47.48 12.62
C ALA A 184 -5.42 -48.81 12.01
N PRO A 185 -5.04 -49.81 12.81
CA PRO A 185 -4.67 -51.15 12.34
C PRO A 185 -5.88 -51.96 11.87
N PRO A 186 -5.67 -53.03 11.05
CA PRO A 186 -6.72 -53.80 10.41
C PRO A 186 -7.62 -54.60 11.35
#